data_88bc4d8e7758ecc82d0c6a941ae02bb5
#
_entry.id   88bc4d8e7758ecc82d0c6a941ae02bb5
#
_cell.length_a   1.000
_cell.length_b   1.000
_cell.length_c   1.000
_cell.angle_alpha   90.00
_cell.angle_beta   90.00
_cell.angle_gamma   90.00
#
_symmetry.space_group_name_H-M   'P 1'
#
loop_
_entity.id
_entity.type
_entity.pdbx_description
1 polymer ?
#
loop_
_entity_poly.entity_id
_entity_poly.type
_entity_poly.pdbx_seq_one_letter_code
_entity_poly.pdbx_strand_id
1 'polypeptide(L)' 'MRLDKFLKVSRLIKRRTVANEACDAGRVSVNGKTAKAGTAVKAGDIIDIAFGTRNVKVEVLEVAETVRKEEAKELFKYL' A
#
# COMPACT_ATOMS: atom_id res chain seq x y z
N MET A 1 -9.84 -2.39 -4.98
CA MET A 1 -8.72 -3.33 -4.72
C MET A 1 -8.42 -3.35 -3.24
N ARG A 2 -8.10 -4.51 -2.68
CA ARG A 2 -7.73 -4.62 -1.27
C ARG A 2 -6.38 -3.95 -1.01
N LEU A 3 -6.25 -3.33 0.15
CA LEU A 3 -5.02 -2.65 0.55
C LEU A 3 -3.81 -3.58 0.54
N ASP A 4 -3.93 -4.78 1.12
CA ASP A 4 -2.82 -5.72 1.18
C ASP A 4 -2.36 -6.13 -0.23
N LYS A 5 -3.31 -6.31 -1.14
CA LYS A 5 -2.98 -6.65 -2.52
C LYS A 5 -2.27 -5.48 -3.22
N PHE A 6 -2.75 -4.26 -3.02
CA PHE A 6 -2.11 -3.09 -3.62
C PHE A 6 -0.66 -2.94 -3.13
N LEU A 7 -0.44 -3.13 -1.83
CA LEU A 7 0.92 -3.03 -1.27
C LEU A 7 1.86 -4.04 -1.92
N LYS A 8 1.37 -5.24 -2.20
CA LYS A 8 2.17 -6.28 -2.86
C LYS A 8 2.37 -5.98 -4.33
N VAL A 9 1.32 -5.62 -5.06
CA VAL A 9 1.40 -5.37 -6.51
C VAL A 9 2.29 -4.17 -6.79
N SER A 10 2.20 -3.12 -5.98
CA SER A 10 3.04 -1.92 -6.11
C SER A 10 4.48 -2.17 -5.67
N ARG A 11 4.76 -3.31 -5.06
CA ARG A 11 6.06 -3.69 -4.52
C ARG A 11 6.54 -2.81 -3.36
N LEU A 12 5.63 -2.07 -2.76
CA LEU A 12 5.93 -1.37 -1.51
C LEU A 12 6.25 -2.38 -0.41
N ILE A 13 5.56 -3.53 -0.44
CA ILE A 13 5.85 -4.67 0.42
C ILE A 13 5.91 -5.89 -0.48
N LYS A 14 7.00 -6.64 -0.42
CA LYS A 14 7.27 -7.74 -1.35
C LYS A 14 6.29 -8.90 -1.25
N ARG A 15 5.82 -9.21 -0.03
CA ARG A 15 4.96 -10.37 0.21
C ARG A 15 3.60 -9.91 0.71
N ARG A 16 2.55 -10.50 0.15
CA ARG A 16 1.19 -10.16 0.57
C ARG A 16 0.91 -10.53 2.02
N THR A 17 1.50 -11.64 2.52
CA THR A 17 1.37 -12.02 3.92
C THR A 17 1.94 -10.96 4.85
N VAL A 18 3.10 -10.40 4.48
CA VAL A 18 3.71 -9.33 5.27
C VAL A 18 2.85 -8.06 5.20
N ALA A 19 2.30 -7.75 4.03
CA ALA A 19 1.39 -6.61 3.88
C ALA A 19 0.15 -6.78 4.76
N ASN A 20 -0.42 -7.98 4.77
CA ASN A 20 -1.58 -8.30 5.59
C ASN A 20 -1.27 -8.11 7.07
N GLU A 21 -0.14 -8.63 7.53
CA GLU A 21 0.30 -8.51 8.92
C GLU A 21 0.53 -7.05 9.31
N ALA A 22 1.15 -6.26 8.43
CA ALA A 22 1.41 -4.85 8.70
C ALA A 22 0.10 -4.08 8.87
N CYS A 23 -0.88 -4.36 8.02
CA CYS A 23 -2.20 -3.73 8.12
C CYS A 23 -2.89 -4.11 9.43
N ASP A 24 -2.91 -5.41 9.75
CA ASP A 24 -3.57 -5.89 10.96
C ASP A 24 -2.87 -5.46 12.23
N ALA A 25 -1.57 -5.16 12.16
CA ALA A 25 -0.82 -4.62 13.28
C ALA A 25 -1.01 -3.11 13.46
N GLY A 26 -1.82 -2.47 12.63
CA GLY A 26 -2.09 -1.05 12.72
C GLY A 26 -0.98 -0.16 12.17
N ARG A 27 -0.10 -0.70 11.34
CA ARG A 27 1.03 0.04 10.78
C ARG A 27 0.73 0.77 9.49
N VAL A 28 -0.44 0.53 8.90
CA VAL A 28 -0.82 1.12 7.62
C VAL A 28 -2.09 1.94 7.80
N SER A 29 -2.06 3.16 7.29
CA SER A 29 -3.21 4.07 7.32
C SER A 29 -3.55 4.48 5.89
N VAL A 30 -4.83 4.71 5.65
CA VAL A 30 -5.32 5.24 4.37
C VAL A 30 -6.09 6.51 4.68
N ASN A 31 -5.66 7.61 4.04
CA ASN A 31 -6.26 8.93 4.23
C ASN A 31 -6.35 9.32 5.71
N GLY A 32 -5.28 9.01 6.46
CA GLY A 32 -5.14 9.40 7.85
C GLY A 32 -5.83 8.46 8.85
N LYS A 33 -6.43 7.38 8.39
CA LYS A 33 -7.10 6.40 9.28
C LYS A 33 -6.42 5.05 9.18
N THR A 34 -6.17 4.45 10.34
CA THR A 34 -5.62 3.08 10.37
C THR A 34 -6.55 2.15 9.59
N ALA A 35 -5.96 1.38 8.69
CA ALA A 35 -6.72 0.53 7.77
C ALA A 35 -6.37 -0.93 7.96
N LYS A 36 -7.35 -1.80 7.73
CA LYS A 36 -7.16 -3.24 7.73
C LYS A 36 -6.75 -3.73 6.35
N ALA A 37 -6.27 -4.97 6.28
CA ALA A 37 -5.81 -5.56 5.03
C ALA A 37 -6.88 -5.54 3.93
N GLY A 38 -8.13 -5.72 4.30
CA GLY A 38 -9.25 -5.74 3.36
C GLY A 38 -9.82 -4.40 2.96
N THR A 39 -9.26 -3.30 3.49
CA THR A 39 -9.71 -1.97 3.15
C THR A 39 -9.55 -1.72 1.64
N ALA A 40 -10.58 -1.17 1.01
CA ALA A 40 -10.51 -0.85 -0.42
C ALA A 40 -9.67 0.40 -0.65
N VAL A 41 -8.82 0.36 -1.67
CA VAL A 41 -8.02 1.51 -2.10
C VAL A 41 -8.30 1.84 -3.55
N LYS A 42 -8.16 3.12 -3.88
CA LYS A 42 -8.39 3.63 -5.23
C LYS A 42 -7.40 4.77 -5.52
N ALA A 43 -7.33 5.16 -6.77
CA ALA A 43 -6.51 6.29 -7.18
C ALA A 43 -6.88 7.54 -6.37
N GLY A 44 -5.88 8.27 -5.92
CA GLY A 44 -6.04 9.45 -5.08
C GLY A 44 -5.93 9.19 -3.58
N ASP A 45 -5.99 7.93 -3.14
CA ASP A 45 -5.83 7.61 -1.73
C ASP A 45 -4.38 7.84 -1.29
N ILE A 46 -4.23 8.30 -0.04
CA ILE A 46 -2.92 8.51 0.57
C ILE A 46 -2.67 7.38 1.55
N ILE A 47 -1.59 6.64 1.34
CA ILE A 47 -1.22 5.52 2.20
C ILE A 47 0.01 5.89 3.01
N ASP A 48 -0.07 5.69 4.33
CA ASP A 48 1.06 5.83 5.24
C ASP A 48 1.43 4.44 5.75
N ILE A 49 2.72 4.10 5.69
CA ILE A 49 3.22 2.82 6.16
C ILE A 49 4.33 3.07 7.19
N ALA A 50 4.21 2.49 8.36
CA ALA A 50 5.24 2.55 9.39
C ALA A 50 6.19 1.35 9.24
N PHE A 51 7.42 1.62 8.84
CA PHE A 51 8.48 0.61 8.74
C PHE A 51 9.46 0.82 9.88
N GLY A 52 9.20 0.21 11.03
CA GLY A 52 10.06 0.38 12.19
C GLY A 52 10.13 1.85 12.60
N THR A 53 11.30 2.46 12.51
CA THR A 53 11.50 3.87 12.86
C THR A 53 11.24 4.82 11.69
N ARG A 54 10.90 4.29 10.52
CA ARG A 54 10.72 5.08 9.31
C ARG A 54 9.29 5.00 8.83
N ASN A 55 8.75 6.13 8.40
CA ASN A 55 7.42 6.18 7.79
C ASN A 55 7.55 6.46 6.30
N VAL A 56 6.73 5.78 5.52
CA VAL A 56 6.64 5.99 4.08
C VAL A 56 5.23 6.45 3.77
N LYS A 57 5.13 7.56 3.04
CA LYS A 57 3.84 8.11 2.61
C LYS A 57 3.79 8.14 1.10
N VAL A 58 2.75 7.59 0.52
CA VAL A 58 2.57 7.55 -0.93
C VAL A 58 1.15 7.92 -1.32
N GLU A 59 1.01 8.44 -2.54
CA GLU A 59 -0.29 8.64 -3.14
C GLU A 59 -0.52 7.55 -4.17
N VAL A 60 -1.68 6.92 -4.15
CA VAL A 60 -2.07 5.93 -5.15
C VAL A 60 -2.40 6.65 -6.44
N LEU A 61 -1.71 6.33 -7.51
CA LEU A 61 -1.95 6.92 -8.83
C LEU A 61 -2.89 6.06 -9.66
N GLU A 62 -2.72 4.73 -9.54
CA GLU A 62 -3.49 3.78 -10.33
C GLU A 62 -3.56 2.46 -9.56
N VAL A 63 -4.65 1.71 -9.73
CA VAL A 63 -4.76 0.36 -9.20
C VAL A 63 -4.78 -0.62 -10.36
N ALA A 64 -4.09 -1.76 -10.19
CA ALA A 64 -4.01 -2.79 -11.22
C ALA A 64 -3.89 -4.14 -10.56
N GLU A 65 -4.51 -5.17 -11.16
CA GLU A 65 -4.49 -6.53 -10.60
C GLU A 65 -3.11 -7.14 -10.69
N THR A 66 -2.39 -6.88 -11.78
CA THR A 66 -1.00 -7.31 -11.96
C THR A 66 -0.26 -6.27 -12.77
N VAL A 67 1.04 -6.12 -12.51
CA VAL A 67 1.89 -5.26 -13.31
C VAL A 67 3.27 -5.91 -13.41
N ARG A 68 4.02 -5.54 -14.42
CA ARG A 68 5.42 -5.92 -14.50
C ARG A 68 6.21 -5.19 -13.43
N LYS A 69 7.35 -5.74 -13.06
CA LYS A 69 8.21 -5.17 -12.03
C LYS A 69 8.53 -3.71 -12.31
N GLU A 70 8.90 -3.38 -13.52
CA GLU A 70 9.28 -2.02 -13.91
C GLU A 70 8.08 -1.06 -13.94
N GLU A 71 6.85 -1.57 -13.98
CA GLU A 71 5.64 -0.77 -13.99
C GLU A 71 5.07 -0.52 -12.59
N ALA A 72 5.50 -1.29 -11.61
CA ALA A 72 4.94 -1.19 -10.26
C ALA A 72 5.11 0.20 -9.66
N LYS A 73 6.22 0.86 -9.94
CA LYS A 73 6.49 2.20 -9.43
C LYS A 73 5.59 3.28 -10.04
N GLU A 74 4.86 2.94 -11.10
CA GLU A 74 3.91 3.86 -11.74
C GLU A 74 2.56 3.85 -11.04
N LEU A 75 2.33 2.91 -10.12
CA LEU A 75 1.07 2.81 -9.39
C LEU A 75 0.96 3.82 -8.25
N PHE A 76 2.05 4.42 -7.86
CA PHE A 76 2.09 5.35 -6.74
C PHE A 76 3.23 6.35 -6.90
N LYS A 77 3.19 7.39 -6.09
CA LYS A 77 4.32 8.32 -5.97
C LYS A 77 4.59 8.59 -4.49
N TYR A 78 5.85 8.76 -4.13
CA TYR A 78 6.23 9.15 -2.78
C TYR A 78 5.86 10.61 -2.53
N LEU A 79 5.39 10.90 -1.33
CA LEU A 79 5.05 12.25 -0.92
C LEU A 79 6.08 12.84 0.02
#